data_678239408188ffbce08154dddc359577
#
_entry.id   678239408188ffbce08154dddc359577
#
_cell.length_a   1.000
_cell.length_b   1.000
_cell.length_c   1.000
_cell.angle_alpha   90.00
_cell.angle_beta   90.00
_cell.angle_gamma   90.00
#
_symmetry.space_group_name_H-M   'P 1'
#
loop_
_entity.id
_entity.type
_entity.pdbx_description
1 polymer ?
#
loop_
_entity_poly.entity_id
_entity_poly.type
_entity_poly.pdbx_seq_one_letter_code
_entity_poly.pdbx_strand_id
1 'polypeptide(L)'
;MTTAKPGAAQPGASDSGEETLGSFGYAQELKRSLSLTDLVVYGLVFMVPIAPFTIFGVVFNGSKGMVALTYLIGLVAMLFTALSYREMSRAFPIAGSVYAYAGRGINDKVGFLAGWAILLDYLLIPTLLYVMSAAALTSSSRPSRSGPG
;
A
#
# COMPACT_ATOMS: atom_id res chain seq x y z
N MET A 1 -39.03 34.52 17.16
CA MET A 1 -38.18 34.02 16.05
C MET A 1 -36.77 33.81 16.60
N THR A 2 -36.50 32.59 17.06
CA THR A 2 -35.23 32.25 17.71
C THR A 2 -34.38 31.55 16.66
N THR A 3 -33.31 32.19 16.22
CA THR A 3 -32.34 31.62 15.27
C THR A 3 -31.43 30.67 16.00
N ALA A 4 -31.54 29.38 15.67
CA ALA A 4 -30.66 28.35 16.15
C ALA A 4 -29.24 28.55 15.58
N LYS A 5 -28.23 28.64 16.45
CA LYS A 5 -26.80 28.72 16.16
C LYS A 5 -26.31 27.33 15.69
N PRO A 6 -25.66 27.19 14.54
CA PRO A 6 -25.07 25.91 14.16
C PRO A 6 -23.92 25.52 15.09
N GLY A 7 -23.84 24.23 15.41
CA GLY A 7 -22.97 23.64 16.39
C GLY A 7 -21.51 24.03 16.30
N ALA A 8 -20.97 24.37 17.44
CA ALA A 8 -19.54 24.58 17.65
C ALA A 8 -18.75 23.28 17.37
N ALA A 9 -17.91 23.29 16.36
CA ALA A 9 -16.89 22.30 16.17
C ALA A 9 -15.96 22.29 17.39
N GLN A 10 -15.68 21.13 17.94
CA GLN A 10 -14.80 20.96 19.10
C GLN A 10 -13.37 21.36 18.72
N PRO A 11 -12.79 22.39 19.37
CA PRO A 11 -11.42 22.82 19.10
C PRO A 11 -10.45 22.03 19.98
N GLY A 12 -10.05 20.85 19.58
CA GLY A 12 -9.12 20.07 20.39
C GLY A 12 -8.27 19.06 19.61
N ALA A 13 -8.76 18.59 18.46
CA ALA A 13 -8.07 17.57 17.69
C ALA A 13 -7.31 18.12 16.45
N SER A 14 -7.65 19.33 16.01
CA SER A 14 -6.99 20.01 14.87
C SER A 14 -5.70 20.72 15.28
N ASP A 15 -5.68 21.29 16.47
CA ASP A 15 -4.61 22.18 16.94
C ASP A 15 -3.29 21.41 17.18
N SER A 16 -3.36 20.23 17.80
CA SER A 16 -2.17 19.38 18.04
C SER A 16 -1.56 18.80 16.76
N GLY A 17 -2.38 18.60 15.73
CA GLY A 17 -1.90 18.12 14.43
C GLY A 17 -1.20 19.22 13.62
N GLU A 18 -1.67 20.46 13.73
CA GLU A 18 -1.08 21.62 13.05
C GLU A 18 0.25 22.03 13.67
N GLU A 19 0.35 22.03 15.00
CA GLU A 19 1.62 22.27 15.71
C GLU A 19 2.68 21.24 15.36
N THR A 20 2.29 19.95 15.27
CA THR A 20 3.22 18.88 14.93
C THR A 20 3.71 19.02 13.49
N LEU A 21 2.84 19.32 12.52
CA LEU A 21 3.23 19.53 11.13
C LEU A 21 4.10 20.78 10.95
N GLY A 22 3.80 21.87 11.69
CA GLY A 22 4.59 23.08 11.69
C GLY A 22 6.03 22.85 12.17
N SER A 23 6.24 21.97 13.14
CA SER A 23 7.57 21.59 13.62
C SER A 23 8.41 20.88 12.56
N PHE A 24 7.78 20.24 11.58
CA PHE A 24 8.44 19.60 10.43
C PHE A 24 8.56 20.50 9.20
N GLY A 25 8.15 21.78 9.30
CA GLY A 25 8.20 22.72 8.18
C GLY A 25 7.12 22.52 7.11
N TYR A 26 6.02 21.85 7.43
CA TYR A 26 4.90 21.63 6.54
C TYR A 26 3.67 22.43 7.00
N ALA A 27 3.05 23.18 6.08
CA ALA A 27 1.73 23.75 6.28
C ALA A 27 0.66 22.71 5.90
N GLN A 28 -0.42 22.62 6.68
CA GLN A 28 -1.53 21.74 6.36
C GLN A 28 -2.40 22.36 5.27
N GLU A 29 -2.12 22.05 4.01
CA GLU A 29 -2.90 22.53 2.86
C GLU A 29 -4.07 21.61 2.49
N LEU A 30 -4.00 20.34 2.88
CA LEU A 30 -5.01 19.34 2.51
C LEU A 30 -6.06 19.18 3.60
N LYS A 31 -7.32 19.29 3.21
CA LYS A 31 -8.47 19.04 4.11
C LYS A 31 -8.56 17.54 4.40
N ARG A 32 -8.60 17.17 5.68
CA ARG A 32 -8.88 15.79 6.11
C ARG A 32 -10.36 15.47 5.90
N SER A 33 -10.69 14.89 4.74
CA SER A 33 -12.06 14.53 4.36
C SER A 33 -12.32 13.03 4.28
N LEU A 34 -11.26 12.21 4.37
CA LEU A 34 -11.37 10.76 4.27
C LEU A 34 -11.72 10.14 5.62
N SER A 35 -12.76 9.29 5.62
CA SER A 35 -13.13 8.47 6.77
C SER A 35 -12.22 7.23 6.86
N LEU A 36 -12.25 6.54 8.01
CA LEU A 36 -11.53 5.28 8.19
C LEU A 36 -11.99 4.23 7.16
N THR A 37 -13.28 4.19 6.87
CA THR A 37 -13.85 3.27 5.88
C THR A 37 -13.30 3.53 4.49
N ASP A 38 -13.20 4.81 4.09
CA ASP A 38 -12.64 5.19 2.79
C ASP A 38 -11.18 4.74 2.68
N LEU A 39 -10.38 4.93 3.74
CA LEU A 39 -8.97 4.49 3.76
C LEU A 39 -8.84 2.97 3.65
N VAL A 40 -9.70 2.21 4.34
CA VAL A 40 -9.70 0.74 4.25
C VAL A 40 -10.10 0.28 2.84
N VAL A 41 -11.15 0.87 2.26
CA VAL A 41 -11.59 0.53 0.90
C VAL A 41 -10.49 0.85 -0.13
N TYR A 42 -9.90 2.04 -0.06
CA TYR A 42 -8.77 2.38 -0.94
C TYR A 42 -7.59 1.43 -0.77
N GLY A 43 -7.22 1.09 0.46
CA GLY A 43 -6.16 0.14 0.74
C GLY A 43 -6.43 -1.24 0.14
N LEU A 44 -7.65 -1.76 0.27
CA LEU A 44 -8.06 -3.04 -0.33
C LEU A 44 -8.01 -3.00 -1.85
N VAL A 45 -8.47 -1.91 -2.47
CA VAL A 45 -8.41 -1.75 -3.94
C VAL A 45 -6.97 -1.72 -4.42
N PHE A 46 -6.08 -1.00 -3.73
CA PHE A 46 -4.65 -0.92 -4.07
C PHE A 46 -3.91 -2.24 -3.92
N MET A 47 -4.35 -3.14 -3.04
CA MET A 47 -3.76 -4.48 -2.88
C MET A 47 -4.00 -5.40 -4.06
N VAL A 48 -4.82 -5.00 -5.04
CA VAL A 48 -5.17 -5.83 -6.20
C VAL A 48 -5.55 -7.26 -5.76
N PRO A 49 -6.74 -7.49 -5.17
CA PRO A 49 -7.12 -8.76 -4.54
C PRO A 49 -7.05 -9.98 -5.47
N ILE A 50 -7.02 -9.77 -6.79
CA ILE A 50 -6.88 -10.83 -7.78
C ILE A 50 -5.42 -11.33 -7.93
N ALA A 51 -4.43 -10.59 -7.45
CA ALA A 51 -3.02 -10.93 -7.61
C ALA A 51 -2.65 -12.33 -7.06
N PRO A 52 -3.12 -12.77 -5.88
CA PRO A 52 -2.84 -14.12 -5.38
C PRO A 52 -3.27 -15.24 -6.32
N PHE A 53 -4.34 -15.03 -7.09
CA PHE A 53 -4.82 -16.02 -8.05
C PHE A 53 -3.93 -16.11 -9.28
N THR A 54 -3.38 -15.00 -9.74
CA THR A 54 -2.49 -14.96 -10.91
C THR A 54 -1.14 -15.61 -10.65
N ILE A 55 -0.62 -15.52 -9.42
CA ILE A 55 0.66 -16.09 -9.02
C ILE A 55 0.53 -17.45 -8.34
N PHE A 56 -0.70 -17.99 -8.18
CA PHE A 56 -0.96 -19.23 -7.48
C PHE A 56 -0.11 -20.40 -7.98
N GLY A 57 0.00 -20.57 -9.29
CA GLY A 57 0.80 -21.63 -9.90
C GLY A 57 2.28 -21.57 -9.54
N VAL A 58 2.85 -20.36 -9.49
CA VAL A 58 4.25 -20.14 -9.10
C VAL A 58 4.45 -20.49 -7.63
N VAL A 59 3.53 -20.01 -6.77
CA VAL A 59 3.57 -20.30 -5.33
C VAL A 59 3.37 -21.79 -5.06
N PHE A 60 2.46 -22.47 -5.76
CA PHE A 60 2.21 -23.89 -5.63
C PHE A 60 3.47 -24.71 -5.95
N ASN A 61 4.11 -24.43 -7.08
CA ASN A 61 5.33 -25.12 -7.48
C ASN A 61 6.51 -24.82 -6.54
N GLY A 62 6.69 -23.56 -6.14
CA GLY A 62 7.76 -23.16 -5.22
C GLY A 62 7.60 -23.74 -3.81
N SER A 63 6.38 -23.84 -3.31
CA SER A 63 6.06 -24.37 -1.98
C SER A 63 5.87 -25.91 -1.95
N LYS A 64 6.05 -26.59 -3.07
CA LYS A 64 5.77 -28.03 -3.20
C LYS A 64 4.36 -28.41 -2.74
N GLY A 65 3.38 -27.58 -3.05
CA GLY A 65 1.98 -27.76 -2.69
C GLY A 65 1.58 -27.19 -1.31
N MET A 66 2.52 -26.73 -0.49
CA MET A 66 2.21 -26.14 0.83
C MET A 66 1.84 -24.66 0.77
N VAL A 67 0.90 -24.32 -0.10
CA VAL A 67 0.48 -22.94 -0.36
C VAL A 67 -0.06 -22.25 0.89
N ALA A 68 -0.91 -22.93 1.65
CA ALA A 68 -1.51 -22.38 2.87
C ALA A 68 -0.45 -22.01 3.91
N LEU A 69 0.56 -22.85 4.10
CA LEU A 69 1.67 -22.57 5.02
C LEU A 69 2.50 -21.36 4.55
N THR A 70 2.76 -21.26 3.26
CA THR A 70 3.50 -20.11 2.67
C THR A 70 2.76 -18.81 2.91
N TYR A 71 1.45 -18.77 2.67
CA TYR A 71 0.65 -17.57 2.94
C TYR A 71 0.53 -17.26 4.44
N LEU A 72 0.49 -18.26 5.32
CA LEU A 72 0.47 -18.05 6.76
C LEU A 72 1.78 -17.41 7.26
N ILE A 73 2.92 -17.90 6.80
CA ILE A 73 4.23 -17.33 7.13
C ILE A 73 4.32 -15.89 6.58
N GLY A 74 3.88 -15.68 5.34
CA GLY A 74 3.82 -14.34 4.74
C GLY A 74 2.94 -13.38 5.54
N LEU A 75 1.77 -13.83 6.00
CA LEU A 75 0.87 -13.05 6.84
C LEU A 75 1.55 -12.60 8.14
N VAL A 76 2.23 -13.51 8.83
CA VAL A 76 2.96 -13.20 10.07
C VAL A 76 4.06 -12.17 9.81
N ALA A 77 4.85 -12.36 8.75
CA ALA A 77 5.90 -11.41 8.37
C ALA A 77 5.32 -10.02 8.06
N MET A 78 4.21 -9.95 7.32
CA MET A 78 3.55 -8.69 6.97
C MET A 78 2.90 -8.00 8.17
N LEU A 79 2.47 -8.75 9.20
CA LEU A 79 1.98 -8.15 10.45
C LEU A 79 3.09 -7.35 11.16
N PHE A 80 4.32 -7.87 11.23
CA PHE A 80 5.45 -7.12 11.81
C PHE A 80 5.74 -5.86 11.02
N THR A 81 5.70 -5.94 9.69
CA THR A 81 5.84 -4.78 8.81
C THR A 81 4.75 -3.74 9.08
N ALA A 82 3.49 -4.15 9.17
CA ALA A 82 2.37 -3.26 9.45
C ALA A 82 2.49 -2.58 10.83
N LEU A 83 2.94 -3.30 11.86
CA LEU A 83 3.20 -2.73 13.17
C LEU A 83 4.32 -1.68 13.13
N SER A 84 5.40 -1.96 12.39
CA SER A 84 6.48 -1.00 12.19
C SER A 84 5.99 0.28 11.51
N TYR A 85 5.19 0.16 10.46
CA TYR A 85 4.58 1.33 9.80
C TYR A 85 3.64 2.12 10.70
N ARG A 86 2.88 1.44 11.55
CA ARG A 86 2.02 2.09 12.54
C ARG A 86 2.83 2.98 13.49
N GLU A 87 3.95 2.50 14.01
CA GLU A 87 4.82 3.30 14.89
C GLU A 87 5.48 4.46 14.12
N MET A 88 5.97 4.21 12.91
CA MET A 88 6.56 5.24 12.07
C MET A 88 5.55 6.35 11.72
N SER A 89 4.31 6.00 11.39
CA SER A 89 3.27 6.98 11.05
C SER A 89 2.84 7.83 12.25
N ARG A 90 3.00 7.31 13.47
CA ARG A 90 2.77 8.08 14.69
C ARG A 90 3.91 9.03 15.01
N ALA A 91 5.15 8.57 14.79
CA ALA A 91 6.33 9.39 15.03
C ALA A 91 6.49 10.51 13.99
N PHE A 92 6.13 10.23 12.75
CA PHE A 92 6.25 11.17 11.61
C PHE A 92 4.94 11.27 10.84
N PRO A 93 3.98 12.10 11.27
CA PRO A 93 2.66 12.23 10.63
C PRO A 93 2.72 13.07 9.34
N ILE A 94 3.66 12.75 8.47
CA ILE A 94 3.90 13.43 7.19
C ILE A 94 3.64 12.49 6.02
N ALA A 95 3.16 13.06 4.91
CA ALA A 95 3.04 12.34 3.66
C ALA A 95 4.43 12.09 3.07
N GLY A 96 4.71 10.90 2.59
CA GLY A 96 6.00 10.60 1.95
C GLY A 96 6.42 9.14 2.04
N SER A 97 5.61 8.31 2.69
CA SER A 97 5.82 6.86 2.76
C SER A 97 7.23 6.50 3.28
N VAL A 98 7.78 5.39 2.81
CA VAL A 98 9.10 4.87 3.22
C VAL A 98 10.23 5.88 2.98
N TYR A 99 10.16 6.67 1.90
CA TYR A 99 11.14 7.72 1.60
C TYR A 99 11.28 8.69 2.77
N ALA A 100 10.16 9.26 3.24
CA ALA A 100 10.17 10.25 4.31
C ALA A 100 10.57 9.62 5.66
N TYR A 101 10.11 8.40 5.94
CA TYR A 101 10.45 7.69 7.18
C TYR A 101 11.93 7.29 7.24
N ALA A 102 12.48 6.77 6.13
CA ALA A 102 13.89 6.40 6.06
C ALA A 102 14.83 7.61 6.10
N GLY A 103 14.45 8.70 5.40
CA GLY A 103 15.23 9.94 5.39
C GLY A 103 15.33 10.59 6.76
N ARG A 104 14.21 10.66 7.48
CA ARG A 104 14.16 11.29 8.82
C ARG A 104 14.54 10.37 9.96
N GLY A 105 14.27 9.06 9.83
CA GLY A 105 14.56 8.09 10.88
C GLY A 105 16.02 7.61 10.90
N ILE A 106 16.71 7.62 9.75
CA ILE A 106 18.07 7.13 9.60
C ILE A 106 18.99 8.23 9.09
N ASN A 107 18.90 8.55 7.80
CA ASN A 107 19.58 9.69 7.16
C ASN A 107 19.06 9.92 5.72
N ASP A 108 19.38 11.09 5.14
CA ASP A 108 18.93 11.48 3.80
C ASP A 108 19.40 10.54 2.68
N LYS A 109 20.58 9.92 2.82
CA LYS A 109 21.12 8.98 1.84
C LYS A 109 20.29 7.70 1.77
N VAL A 110 19.88 7.20 2.93
CA VAL A 110 19.00 6.01 3.03
C VAL A 110 17.60 6.35 2.52
N GLY A 111 17.09 7.56 2.84
CA GLY A 111 15.85 8.06 2.26
C GLY A 111 15.87 8.10 0.74
N PHE A 112 16.94 8.65 0.17
CA PHE A 112 17.13 8.69 -1.29
C PHE A 112 17.13 7.29 -1.92
N LEU A 113 17.85 6.34 -1.32
CA LEU A 113 17.88 4.95 -1.78
C LEU A 113 16.50 4.28 -1.69
N ALA A 114 15.77 4.53 -0.60
CA ALA A 114 14.40 4.06 -0.43
C ALA A 114 13.45 4.65 -1.51
N GLY A 115 13.61 5.92 -1.86
CA GLY A 115 12.90 6.56 -2.96
C GLY A 115 13.15 5.89 -4.30
N TRP A 116 14.40 5.55 -4.61
CA TRP A 116 14.75 4.78 -5.80
C TRP A 116 14.12 3.39 -5.81
N ALA A 117 14.13 2.69 -4.68
CA ALA A 117 13.49 1.38 -4.56
C ALA A 117 11.99 1.45 -4.84
N ILE A 118 11.29 2.48 -4.31
CA ILE A 118 9.87 2.71 -4.58
C ILE A 118 9.64 3.01 -6.06
N LEU A 119 10.48 3.84 -6.69
CA LEU A 119 10.37 4.14 -8.12
C LEU A 119 10.49 2.87 -8.96
N LEU A 120 11.45 1.99 -8.64
CA LEU A 120 11.60 0.71 -9.31
C LEU A 120 10.37 -0.18 -9.14
N ASP A 121 9.78 -0.22 -7.94
CA ASP A 121 8.54 -0.95 -7.66
C ASP A 121 7.39 -0.49 -8.57
N TYR A 122 7.18 0.83 -8.66
CA TYR A 122 6.17 1.41 -9.54
C TYR A 122 6.40 1.17 -11.04
N LEU A 123 7.64 0.95 -11.48
CA LEU A 123 7.96 0.63 -12.86
C LEU A 123 7.83 -0.87 -13.15
N LEU A 124 8.26 -1.71 -12.21
CA LEU A 124 8.32 -3.17 -12.40
C LEU A 124 6.94 -3.83 -12.28
N ILE A 125 6.08 -3.38 -11.36
CA ILE A 125 4.75 -3.98 -11.15
C ILE A 125 3.88 -3.89 -12.41
N PRO A 126 3.67 -2.72 -13.05
CA PRO A 126 2.92 -2.65 -14.29
C PRO A 126 3.52 -3.51 -15.40
N THR A 127 4.84 -3.52 -15.53
CA THR A 127 5.55 -4.35 -16.52
C THR A 127 5.25 -5.83 -16.32
N LEU A 128 5.29 -6.31 -15.08
CA LEU A 128 4.96 -7.68 -14.73
C LEU A 128 3.50 -8.02 -15.08
N LEU A 129 2.57 -7.11 -14.78
CA LEU A 129 1.15 -7.28 -15.09
C LEU A 129 0.90 -7.38 -16.60
N TYR A 130 1.59 -6.57 -17.41
CA TYR A 130 1.49 -6.65 -18.87
C TYR A 130 2.01 -7.99 -19.39
N VAL A 131 3.17 -8.46 -18.91
CA VAL A 131 3.73 -9.75 -19.32
C VAL A 131 2.80 -10.91 -18.92
N MET A 132 2.24 -10.90 -17.73
CA MET A 132 1.29 -11.92 -17.28
C MET A 132 -0.01 -11.91 -18.11
N SER A 133 -0.53 -10.72 -18.41
CA SER A 133 -1.73 -10.58 -19.25
C SER A 133 -1.49 -11.10 -20.67
N ALA A 134 -0.34 -10.78 -21.25
CA ALA A 134 0.05 -11.28 -22.56
C ALA A 134 0.19 -12.83 -22.57
N ALA A 135 0.81 -13.40 -21.54
CA ALA A 135 0.94 -14.85 -21.38
C ALA A 135 -0.43 -15.53 -21.25
N ALA A 136 -1.35 -14.95 -20.47
CA ALA A 136 -2.71 -15.47 -20.32
C ALA A 136 -3.48 -15.44 -21.63
N LEU A 137 -3.39 -14.37 -22.41
CA LEU A 137 -4.04 -14.24 -23.72
C LEU A 137 -3.47 -15.26 -24.72
N THR A 138 -2.16 -15.44 -24.77
CA THR A 138 -1.55 -16.42 -25.67
C THR A 138 -1.89 -17.87 -25.30
N SER A 139 -2.05 -18.18 -24.03
CA SER A 139 -2.48 -19.51 -23.57
C SER A 139 -3.94 -19.78 -23.93
N SER A 140 -4.80 -18.77 -23.85
CA SER A 140 -6.22 -18.87 -24.21
C SER A 140 -6.46 -18.96 -25.71
N SER A 141 -5.59 -18.34 -26.52
CA SER A 141 -5.71 -18.32 -27.99
C SER A 141 -5.11 -19.55 -28.67
N ARG A 142 -4.44 -20.45 -27.96
CA ARG A 142 -3.97 -21.72 -28.54
C ARG A 142 -5.17 -22.63 -28.80
N PRO A 143 -5.54 -22.92 -30.07
CA PRO A 143 -6.59 -23.89 -30.34
C PRO A 143 -6.14 -25.23 -29.76
N SER A 144 -7.06 -25.89 -29.03
CA SER A 144 -6.86 -27.26 -28.57
C SER A 144 -6.53 -28.10 -29.79
N ARG A 145 -5.27 -28.54 -29.90
CA ARG A 145 -4.81 -29.47 -30.92
C ARG A 145 -5.35 -30.84 -30.49
N SER A 146 -6.65 -31.06 -30.74
CA SER A 146 -7.21 -32.40 -30.72
C SER A 146 -6.50 -33.19 -31.82
N GLY A 147 -5.53 -34.02 -31.42
CA GLY A 147 -4.95 -34.99 -32.35
C GLY A 147 -6.04 -35.95 -32.80
N PRO A 148 -6.03 -36.36 -34.08
CA PRO A 148 -6.87 -37.47 -34.52
C PRO A 148 -6.41 -38.74 -33.79
N GLY A 149 -7.37 -39.44 -33.14
CA GLY A 149 -7.20 -40.77 -32.59
C GLY A 149 -7.01 -41.82 -33.65
#